data_b945f1ea8ce695ebbd1bd793356743fa
#
_entry.id   b945f1ea8ce695ebbd1bd793356743fa
#
_cell.length_a   1.000
_cell.length_b   1.000
_cell.length_c   1.000
_cell.angle_alpha   90.00
_cell.angle_beta   90.00
_cell.angle_gamma   90.00
#
_symmetry.space_group_name_H-M   'P 1'
#
loop_
_entity.id
_entity.type
_entity.pdbx_description
1 polymer ?
#
loop_
_entity_poly.entity_id
_entity_poly.type
_entity_poly.pdbx_seq_one_letter_code
_entity_poly.pdbx_strand_id
1 'polypeptide(L)'
;MRVHDWDRRLYEALRESLNRPFVWGEHDCATWAFDLRATLQGAASPADLWRGRYRTALGGARILRKLGWDSLEAGGRELMGDPLKDVRLAHRGDLVLSGAPEAFGVVIGSEVACIGVKGLEFTPLKDARLAWRT
;
A
#
# COMPACT_ATOMS: atom_id res chain seq x y z
N MET A 1 -3.35 -2.05 -15.67
CA MET A 1 -4.08 -0.95 -16.36
C MET A 1 -5.18 -0.43 -15.46
N ARG A 2 -5.29 0.86 -15.33
CA ARG A 2 -6.28 1.50 -14.47
C ARG A 2 -7.65 1.55 -15.12
N VAL A 3 -8.71 1.49 -14.30
CA VAL A 3 -10.07 1.68 -14.80
C VAL A 3 -10.28 3.15 -15.19
N HIS A 4 -11.32 3.42 -16.01
CA HIS A 4 -11.61 4.75 -16.55
C HIS A 4 -11.73 5.84 -15.48
N ASP A 5 -12.39 5.55 -14.34
CA ASP A 5 -12.64 6.51 -13.28
C ASP A 5 -11.70 6.35 -12.09
N TRP A 6 -10.47 5.94 -12.34
CA TRP A 6 -9.49 5.63 -11.29
C TRP A 6 -9.21 6.82 -10.36
N ASP A 7 -9.19 8.03 -10.89
CA ASP A 7 -8.88 9.23 -10.10
C ASP A 7 -10.00 9.55 -9.11
N ARG A 8 -11.27 9.36 -9.50
CA ARG A 8 -12.40 9.48 -8.59
C ARG A 8 -12.33 8.40 -7.50
N ARG A 9 -12.03 7.18 -7.87
CA ARG A 9 -11.88 6.07 -6.91
C ARG A 9 -10.76 6.33 -5.91
N LEU A 10 -9.65 6.88 -6.38
CA LEU A 10 -8.55 7.27 -5.51
C LEU A 10 -8.98 8.35 -4.52
N TYR A 11 -9.65 9.39 -5.00
CA TYR A 11 -10.16 10.46 -4.15
C TYR A 11 -11.10 9.93 -3.06
N GLU A 12 -12.05 9.09 -3.44
CA GLU A 12 -13.01 8.50 -2.51
C GLU A 12 -12.30 7.63 -1.44
N ALA A 13 -11.34 6.82 -1.86
CA ALA A 13 -10.58 5.98 -0.93
C ALA A 13 -9.78 6.81 0.07
N LEU A 14 -9.15 7.89 -0.39
CA LEU A 14 -8.42 8.81 0.48
C LEU A 14 -9.36 9.46 1.49
N ARG A 15 -10.52 9.92 1.03
CA ARG A 15 -11.51 10.56 1.87
C ARG A 15 -12.05 9.62 2.95
N GLU A 16 -12.38 8.39 2.58
CA GLU A 16 -12.88 7.38 3.51
C GLU A 16 -11.86 7.02 4.60
N SER A 17 -10.58 7.07 4.25
CA SER A 17 -9.51 6.67 5.17
C SER A 17 -8.89 7.83 5.93
N LEU A 18 -9.26 9.07 5.62
CA LEU A 18 -8.61 10.26 6.17
C LEU A 18 -8.51 10.23 7.71
N ASN A 19 -9.59 9.85 8.38
CA ASN A 19 -9.67 9.80 9.85
C ASN A 19 -9.87 8.39 10.40
N ARG A 20 -9.71 7.35 9.56
CA ARG A 20 -9.89 5.97 9.97
C ARG A 20 -8.63 5.46 10.64
N PRO A 21 -8.71 4.95 11.89
CA PRO A 21 -7.52 4.51 12.61
C PRO A 21 -6.96 3.20 12.08
N PHE A 22 -5.67 3.00 12.32
CA PHE A 22 -4.95 1.77 11.99
C PHE A 22 -5.54 0.58 12.76
N VAL A 23 -5.76 -0.53 12.05
CA VAL A 23 -6.19 -1.83 12.64
C VAL A 23 -5.43 -2.96 11.95
N TRP A 24 -4.61 -3.68 12.70
CA TRP A 24 -3.85 -4.80 12.15
C TRP A 24 -4.78 -5.82 11.47
N GLY A 25 -4.42 -6.21 10.25
CA GLY A 25 -5.15 -7.21 9.46
C GLY A 25 -6.40 -6.72 8.77
N GLU A 26 -6.83 -5.47 9.04
CA GLU A 26 -8.06 -4.91 8.47
C GLU A 26 -7.80 -3.57 7.78
N HIS A 27 -7.10 -2.68 8.44
CA HIS A 27 -6.81 -1.33 7.94
C HIS A 27 -5.37 -0.96 8.32
N ASP A 28 -4.43 -1.70 7.78
CA ASP A 28 -3.00 -1.47 7.91
C ASP A 28 -2.41 -1.06 6.57
N CYS A 29 -1.14 -0.72 6.54
CA CYS A 29 -0.51 -0.16 5.36
C CYS A 29 -0.59 -1.09 4.15
N ALA A 30 -0.31 -2.37 4.31
CA ALA A 30 -0.33 -3.32 3.21
C ALA A 30 -1.76 -3.60 2.72
N THR A 31 -2.68 -3.86 3.64
CA THR A 31 -4.07 -4.13 3.31
C THR A 31 -4.69 -2.97 2.55
N TRP A 32 -4.54 -1.77 3.07
CA TRP A 32 -5.10 -0.57 2.43
C TRP A 32 -4.49 -0.29 1.07
N ALA A 33 -3.17 -0.32 0.97
CA ALA A 33 -2.48 0.00 -0.28
C ALA A 33 -2.83 -0.99 -1.39
N PHE A 34 -2.84 -2.29 -1.10
CA PHE A 34 -3.18 -3.30 -2.10
C PHE A 34 -4.66 -3.32 -2.44
N ASP A 35 -5.54 -3.05 -1.49
CA ASP A 35 -6.97 -2.88 -1.77
C ASP A 35 -7.20 -1.69 -2.69
N LEU A 36 -6.54 -0.57 -2.43
CA LEU A 36 -6.67 0.62 -3.26
C LEU A 36 -6.13 0.36 -4.67
N ARG A 37 -4.96 -0.26 -4.79
CA ARG A 37 -4.42 -0.63 -6.10
C ARG A 37 -5.40 -1.50 -6.89
N ALA A 38 -5.97 -2.51 -6.25
CA ALA A 38 -6.98 -3.37 -6.88
C ALA A 38 -8.20 -2.58 -7.33
N THR A 39 -8.67 -1.65 -6.51
CA THR A 39 -9.78 -0.75 -6.85
C THR A 39 -9.47 0.08 -8.09
N LEU A 40 -8.25 0.63 -8.18
CA LEU A 40 -7.83 1.43 -9.33
C LEU A 40 -7.68 0.61 -10.61
N GLN A 41 -7.43 -0.68 -10.47
CA GLN A 41 -7.28 -1.59 -11.61
C GLN A 41 -8.56 -2.37 -11.94
N GLY A 42 -9.58 -2.28 -11.09
CA GLY A 42 -10.79 -3.09 -11.25
C GLY A 42 -10.53 -4.58 -11.11
N ALA A 43 -9.62 -4.96 -10.21
CA ALA A 43 -9.17 -6.33 -10.02
C ALA A 43 -9.44 -6.82 -8.59
N ALA A 44 -9.29 -8.12 -8.37
CA ALA A 44 -9.34 -8.70 -7.03
C ALA A 44 -8.12 -8.26 -6.22
N SER A 45 -8.30 -8.03 -4.93
CA SER A 45 -7.21 -7.61 -4.06
C SER A 45 -6.37 -8.79 -3.58
N PRO A 46 -5.03 -8.73 -3.70
CA PRO A 46 -4.19 -9.76 -3.11
C PRO A 46 -4.22 -9.73 -1.57
N ALA A 47 -4.75 -8.67 -0.96
CA ALA A 47 -4.88 -8.57 0.49
C ALA A 47 -5.76 -9.69 1.07
N ASP A 48 -6.59 -10.34 0.27
CA ASP A 48 -7.39 -11.48 0.71
C ASP A 48 -6.51 -12.66 1.18
N LEU A 49 -5.23 -12.70 0.77
CA LEU A 49 -4.29 -13.71 1.25
C LEU A 49 -3.94 -13.57 2.73
N TRP A 50 -4.05 -12.37 3.27
CA TRP A 50 -3.66 -12.10 4.67
C TRP A 50 -4.75 -11.39 5.49
N ARG A 51 -5.79 -10.88 4.88
CA ARG A 51 -6.84 -10.12 5.57
C ARG A 51 -7.44 -10.91 6.74
N GLY A 52 -7.48 -10.28 7.92
CA GLY A 52 -8.11 -10.86 9.12
C GLY A 52 -7.34 -12.00 9.77
N ARG A 53 -6.12 -12.31 9.30
CA ARG A 53 -5.34 -13.45 9.80
C ARG A 53 -4.36 -13.09 10.90
N TYR A 54 -4.27 -11.83 11.27
CA TYR A 54 -3.40 -11.35 12.34
C TYR A 54 -3.97 -10.10 12.99
N ARG A 55 -3.51 -9.81 14.20
CA ARG A 55 -3.95 -8.65 14.98
C ARG A 55 -2.79 -7.88 15.59
N THR A 56 -1.56 -8.27 15.29
CA THR A 56 -0.33 -7.66 15.81
C THR A 56 0.72 -7.60 14.72
N ALA A 57 1.74 -6.75 14.92
CA ALA A 57 2.88 -6.69 14.00
C ALA A 57 3.57 -8.05 13.86
N LEU A 58 3.77 -8.74 14.97
CA LEU A 58 4.43 -10.06 14.96
C LEU A 58 3.58 -11.09 14.22
N GLY A 59 2.27 -11.10 14.45
CA GLY A 59 1.34 -11.96 13.72
C GLY A 59 1.36 -11.70 12.22
N GLY A 60 1.41 -10.42 11.83
CA GLY A 60 1.54 -10.04 10.42
C GLY A 60 2.81 -10.57 9.79
N ALA A 61 3.95 -10.43 10.46
CA ALA A 61 5.23 -10.96 9.97
C ALA A 61 5.19 -12.48 9.81
N ARG A 62 4.53 -13.18 10.72
CA ARG A 62 4.36 -14.64 10.63
C ARG A 62 3.52 -15.05 9.42
N ILE A 63 2.43 -14.33 9.13
CA ILE A 63 1.59 -14.60 7.96
C ILE A 63 2.37 -14.35 6.68
N LEU A 64 3.14 -13.26 6.59
CA LEU A 64 3.98 -12.99 5.41
C LEU A 64 4.99 -14.13 5.18
N ARG A 65 5.62 -14.63 6.25
CA ARG A 65 6.56 -15.77 6.13
C ARG A 65 5.88 -17.03 5.63
N LYS A 66 4.65 -17.30 6.05
CA LYS A 66 3.87 -18.44 5.53
C LYS A 66 3.58 -18.30 4.05
N LEU A 67 3.46 -17.08 3.55
CA LEU A 67 3.28 -16.81 2.13
C LEU A 67 4.59 -16.83 1.34
N GLY A 68 5.73 -17.01 2.03
CA GLY A 68 7.04 -17.06 1.40
C GLY A 68 7.77 -15.72 1.37
N TRP A 69 7.28 -14.72 2.10
CA TRP A 69 7.85 -13.37 2.11
C TRP A 69 8.43 -13.03 3.48
N ASP A 70 9.73 -12.77 3.53
CA ASP A 70 10.43 -12.41 4.77
C ASP A 70 10.46 -10.90 5.02
N SER A 71 9.88 -10.11 4.09
CA SER A 71 9.78 -8.66 4.22
C SER A 71 8.60 -8.15 3.38
N LEU A 72 8.19 -6.89 3.63
CA LEU A 72 7.18 -6.24 2.77
C LEU A 72 7.72 -6.06 1.35
N GLU A 73 9.01 -5.78 1.21
CA GLU A 73 9.64 -5.68 -0.12
C GLU A 73 9.50 -6.98 -0.90
N ALA A 74 9.78 -8.12 -0.28
CA ALA A 74 9.64 -9.42 -0.93
C ALA A 74 8.21 -9.65 -1.42
N GLY A 75 7.23 -9.33 -0.59
CA GLY A 75 5.81 -9.39 -0.96
C GLY A 75 5.45 -8.46 -2.10
N GLY A 76 5.94 -7.23 -2.05
CA GLY A 76 5.71 -6.25 -3.11
C GLY A 76 6.27 -6.71 -4.45
N ARG A 77 7.47 -7.23 -4.47
CA ARG A 77 8.09 -7.76 -5.71
C ARG A 77 7.35 -8.97 -6.24
N GLU A 78 6.90 -9.86 -5.37
CA GLU A 78 6.11 -11.03 -5.78
C GLU A 78 4.78 -10.62 -6.39
N LEU A 79 4.08 -9.67 -5.78
CA LEU A 79 2.75 -9.27 -6.21
C LEU A 79 2.75 -8.27 -7.38
N MET A 80 3.79 -7.46 -7.52
CA MET A 80 3.82 -6.36 -8.49
C MET A 80 5.00 -6.41 -9.46
N GLY A 81 5.94 -7.33 -9.27
CA GLY A 81 7.13 -7.43 -10.10
C GLY A 81 8.23 -6.46 -9.70
N ASP A 82 9.10 -6.13 -10.64
CA ASP A 82 10.21 -5.22 -10.38
C ASP A 82 9.70 -3.79 -10.14
N PRO A 83 10.27 -3.07 -9.16
CA PRO A 83 9.91 -1.68 -8.94
C PRO A 83 10.42 -0.79 -10.06
N LEU A 84 9.93 0.44 -10.09
CA LEU A 84 10.43 1.48 -11.00
C LEU A 84 11.91 1.74 -10.72
N LYS A 85 12.62 2.20 -11.73
CA LYS A 85 14.06 2.51 -11.61
C LYS A 85 14.35 3.61 -10.60
N ASP A 86 13.40 4.51 -10.41
CA ASP A 86 13.51 5.66 -9.51
C ASP A 86 12.14 6.02 -8.99
N VAL A 87 12.03 6.28 -7.68
CA VAL A 87 10.75 6.65 -7.06
C VAL A 87 10.16 7.93 -7.65
N ARG A 88 11.01 8.81 -8.18
CA ARG A 88 10.56 10.06 -8.81
C ARG A 88 9.77 9.82 -10.10
N LEU A 89 9.82 8.61 -10.65
CA LEU A 89 9.02 8.23 -11.83
C LEU A 89 7.60 7.83 -11.45
N ALA A 90 7.30 7.71 -10.17
CA ALA A 90 5.98 7.33 -9.70
C ALA A 90 4.95 8.42 -9.99
N HIS A 91 3.76 7.99 -10.35
CA HIS A 91 2.63 8.86 -10.61
C HIS A 91 1.56 8.69 -9.53
N ARG A 92 0.68 9.66 -9.43
CA ARG A 92 -0.48 9.62 -8.53
C ARG A 92 -1.22 8.29 -8.68
N GLY A 93 -1.45 7.60 -7.57
CA GLY A 93 -2.07 6.28 -7.54
C GLY A 93 -1.10 5.10 -7.54
N ASP A 94 0.18 5.33 -7.80
CA ASP A 94 1.20 4.28 -7.71
C ASP A 94 1.48 3.92 -6.25
N LEU A 95 1.94 2.69 -6.01
CA LEU A 95 2.33 2.26 -4.68
C LEU A 95 3.80 2.54 -4.44
N VAL A 96 4.12 2.86 -3.19
CA VAL A 96 5.50 2.99 -2.73
C VAL A 96 5.74 2.15 -1.49
N LEU A 97 6.99 1.85 -1.23
CA LEU A 97 7.46 1.26 0.02
C LEU A 97 8.45 2.23 0.66
N SER A 98 8.14 2.64 1.89
CA SER A 98 9.03 3.49 2.69
C SER A 98 9.96 2.63 3.53
N GLY A 99 11.05 3.22 4.02
CA GLY A 99 12.18 2.46 4.48
C GLY A 99 12.18 1.95 5.90
N ALA A 100 12.02 2.79 6.91
CA ALA A 100 12.30 2.38 8.29
C ALA A 100 11.30 3.00 9.27
N PRO A 101 10.29 2.26 9.71
CA PRO A 101 10.01 0.86 9.33
C PRO A 101 9.41 0.75 7.92
N GLU A 102 9.50 -0.45 7.35
CA GLU A 102 8.86 -0.68 6.05
C GLU A 102 7.36 -0.45 6.14
N ALA A 103 6.82 0.32 5.20
CA ALA A 103 5.39 0.56 5.11
C ALA A 103 5.00 0.89 3.68
N PHE A 104 3.90 0.31 3.22
CA PHE A 104 3.33 0.66 1.93
C PHE A 104 2.54 1.95 2.02
N GLY A 105 2.54 2.72 0.94
CA GLY A 105 1.75 3.91 0.79
C GLY A 105 1.34 4.13 -0.64
N VAL A 106 0.55 5.17 -0.90
CA VAL A 106 0.03 5.50 -2.22
C VAL A 106 0.40 6.93 -2.58
N VAL A 107 0.95 7.12 -3.78
CA VAL A 107 1.37 8.43 -4.27
C VAL A 107 0.15 9.30 -4.54
N ILE A 108 0.19 10.54 -4.04
CA ILE A 108 -0.88 11.53 -4.28
C ILE A 108 -0.34 12.82 -4.92
N GLY A 109 0.83 12.74 -5.51
CA GLY A 109 1.54 13.88 -6.11
C GLY A 109 2.97 13.89 -5.64
N SER A 110 3.42 14.97 -5.01
CA SER A 110 4.74 15.04 -4.37
C SER A 110 4.79 14.37 -3.00
N GLU A 111 3.64 13.92 -2.51
CA GLU A 111 3.53 13.24 -1.23
C GLU A 111 2.97 11.84 -1.38
N VAL A 112 3.15 11.04 -0.33
CA VAL A 112 2.65 9.68 -0.20
C VAL A 112 1.67 9.64 0.98
N ALA A 113 0.51 9.04 0.76
CA ALA A 113 -0.45 8.78 1.82
C ALA A 113 -0.19 7.39 2.42
N CYS A 114 -0.07 7.33 3.73
CA CYS A 114 0.13 6.09 4.49
C CYS A 114 -0.91 5.99 5.60
N ILE A 115 -1.20 4.78 6.04
CA ILE A 115 -2.10 4.57 7.18
C ILE A 115 -1.33 4.81 8.47
N GLY A 116 -1.74 5.81 9.22
CA GLY A 116 -1.21 6.12 10.53
C GLY A 116 -2.15 5.69 11.65
N VAL A 117 -1.74 5.90 12.88
CA VAL A 117 -2.48 5.47 14.08
C VAL A 117 -3.89 6.06 14.12
N LYS A 118 -4.04 7.33 13.75
CA LYS A 118 -5.32 8.05 13.82
C LYS A 118 -5.98 8.29 12.47
N GLY A 119 -5.34 7.89 11.39
CA GLY A 119 -5.81 8.14 10.04
C GLY A 119 -4.64 8.31 9.10
N LEU A 120 -4.88 8.89 7.93
CA LEU A 120 -3.83 9.07 6.93
C LEU A 120 -2.73 10.01 7.45
N GLU A 121 -1.49 9.62 7.16
CA GLU A 121 -0.31 10.44 7.33
C GLU A 121 0.32 10.67 5.97
N PHE A 122 1.00 11.80 5.79
CA PHE A 122 1.57 12.19 4.49
C PHE A 122 3.06 12.41 4.63
N THR A 123 3.84 11.80 3.75
CA THR A 123 5.29 11.92 3.73
C THR A 123 5.76 12.30 2.31
N PRO A 124 6.93 12.95 2.16
CA PRO A 124 7.41 13.29 0.82
C PRO A 124 7.70 12.05 -0.02
N LEU A 125 7.32 12.08 -1.29
CA LEU A 125 7.63 11.00 -2.23
C LEU A 125 9.13 10.73 -2.32
N LYS A 126 9.95 11.77 -2.27
CA LYS A 126 11.41 11.64 -2.35
C LYS A 126 12.02 10.77 -1.25
N ASP A 127 11.32 10.60 -0.14
CA ASP A 127 11.78 9.79 1.00
C ASP A 127 11.35 8.33 0.87
N ALA A 128 10.55 7.97 -0.14
CA ALA A 128 10.19 6.59 -0.42
C ALA A 128 11.40 5.84 -0.99
N ARG A 129 11.48 4.54 -0.71
CA ARG A 129 12.60 3.71 -1.13
C ARG A 129 12.36 2.99 -2.45
N LEU A 130 11.15 2.48 -2.66
CA LEU A 130 10.75 1.76 -3.86
C LEU A 130 9.37 2.23 -4.31
N ALA A 131 9.08 2.09 -5.59
CA ALA A 131 7.77 2.42 -6.16
C ALA A 131 7.40 1.44 -7.27
N TRP A 132 6.10 1.22 -7.42
CA TRP A 132 5.55 0.34 -8.46
C TRP A 132 4.38 1.03 -9.16
N ARG A 133 4.30 0.84 -10.46
CA ARG A 133 3.19 1.34 -11.26
C ARG A 133 1.88 0.63 -10.92
N THR A 134 0.81 1.39 -10.84
CA THR A 134 -0.55 0.87 -10.69
C THR A 134 -1.30 0.86 -12.02
#